data_83606e6cb75eec105babf84093199d32
#
_entry.id   83606e6cb75eec105babf84093199d32
#
_cell.length_a   1.000
_cell.length_b   1.000
_cell.length_c   1.000
_cell.angle_alpha   90.00
_cell.angle_beta   90.00
_cell.angle_gamma   90.00
#
_symmetry.space_group_name_H-M   'P 1'
#
loop_
_entity.id
_entity.type
_entity.pdbx_description
1 polymer ?
#
loop_
_entity_poly.entity_id
_entity_poly.type
_entity_poly.pdbx_seq_one_letter_code
_entity_poly.pdbx_strand_id
1 'polypeptide(L)'
;MTTSPIGARAVVLCLAVLVGATGLARAEIVTGSATTIISGQRDPRDGTVHTVVPFLELVSLRASEIQNPLFDDTELVVSGWGEAVAGDPRDGKNALGDVDVAYLQGSTWHQRVTLRLGRQFVFSGTAANVQLDGLAPALRLGAGFGVSGFVGVPVTPRFGYSRGQFATGARAFWSRSYESQVGVSILEILGTGQQVFRRDAGVDANYRLLDSLALSGLARWSIPEARMAEADAAVNWRPCRYVDVTTDYRRTAPDLFLPRYSLFAVFAQETRDEFGGFVALRPWLRRLDLQGDFHEVHDASGWGWDADGKATVRLGSGGGTRVGVESRRLKIPGGGYLMGRAFGWQTITTKIRVVADFDAYDLDQPLNGQDRSYFGSGSLVYDMAPAWRAVLTGMDNVTPYATHQIQGLLKIVYEGGRVVREVTP
;
A
#
# COMPACT_ATOMS: atom_id res chain seq x y z
N MET A 1 -27.82 26.71 3.50
CA MET A 1 -26.35 26.70 3.62
C MET A 1 -25.82 26.13 2.32
N THR A 2 -25.29 26.98 1.46
CA THR A 2 -24.80 26.63 0.11
C THR A 2 -23.41 26.02 0.23
N THR A 3 -23.32 24.71 0.00
CA THR A 3 -22.04 24.01 -0.05
C THR A 3 -21.30 24.38 -1.33
N SER A 4 -20.18 25.06 -1.16
CA SER A 4 -19.26 25.46 -2.22
C SER A 4 -18.63 24.23 -2.88
N PRO A 5 -18.61 24.11 -4.21
CA PRO A 5 -18.00 23.00 -4.93
C PRO A 5 -16.45 23.17 -5.01
N ILE A 6 -15.78 23.21 -3.87
CA ILE A 6 -14.34 23.51 -3.81
C ILE A 6 -13.49 22.30 -4.26
N GLY A 7 -13.93 21.06 -4.01
CA GLY A 7 -13.16 19.88 -4.33
C GLY A 7 -12.98 19.62 -5.84
N ALA A 8 -14.05 19.68 -6.61
CA ALA A 8 -13.97 19.42 -8.06
C ALA A 8 -13.20 20.54 -8.81
N ARG A 9 -13.27 21.78 -8.33
CA ARG A 9 -12.52 22.91 -8.89
C ARG A 9 -11.02 22.83 -8.61
N ALA A 10 -10.61 22.24 -7.47
CA ALA A 10 -9.20 22.08 -7.13
C ALA A 10 -8.51 21.05 -8.04
N VAL A 11 -9.14 19.93 -8.33
CA VAL A 11 -8.60 18.91 -9.25
C VAL A 11 -8.51 19.43 -10.68
N VAL A 12 -9.53 20.14 -11.15
CA VAL A 12 -9.53 20.77 -12.48
C VAL A 12 -8.52 21.93 -12.54
N LEU A 13 -8.32 22.68 -11.47
CA LEU A 13 -7.34 23.76 -11.41
C LEU A 13 -5.90 23.22 -11.39
N CYS A 14 -5.64 22.12 -10.69
CA CYS A 14 -4.33 21.44 -10.72
C CYS A 14 -4.01 20.89 -12.11
N LEU A 15 -4.98 20.29 -12.79
CA LEU A 15 -4.83 19.85 -14.19
C LEU A 15 -4.62 21.04 -15.14
N ALA A 16 -5.33 22.14 -14.97
CA ALA A 16 -5.18 23.35 -15.80
C ALA A 16 -3.86 24.08 -15.56
N VAL A 17 -3.34 24.10 -14.34
CA VAL A 17 -2.01 24.64 -14.00
C VAL A 17 -0.92 23.75 -14.58
N LEU A 18 -1.10 22.42 -14.57
CA LEU A 18 -0.18 21.46 -15.19
C LEU A 18 -0.12 21.61 -16.71
N VAL A 19 -1.26 21.81 -17.36
CA VAL A 19 -1.30 22.04 -18.82
C VAL A 19 -0.78 23.44 -19.20
N GLY A 20 -0.97 24.46 -18.35
CA GLY A 20 -0.46 25.81 -18.57
C GLY A 20 1.05 25.98 -18.32
N ALA A 21 1.63 25.16 -17.43
CA ALA A 21 3.07 25.16 -17.16
C ALA A 21 3.92 24.50 -18.28
N THR A 22 3.29 23.84 -19.23
CA THR A 22 3.98 23.14 -20.34
C THR A 22 4.68 24.07 -21.35
N GLY A 23 4.48 25.38 -21.24
CA GLY A 23 5.21 26.37 -22.06
C GLY A 23 6.67 26.59 -21.67
N LEU A 24 7.11 26.17 -20.47
CA LEU A 24 8.46 26.44 -19.95
C LEU A 24 9.30 25.18 -19.65
N ALA A 25 8.73 23.99 -19.67
CA ALA A 25 9.45 22.75 -19.41
C ALA A 25 9.12 21.72 -20.50
N ARG A 26 10.12 21.21 -21.17
CA ARG A 26 9.99 20.08 -22.12
C ARG A 26 10.20 18.80 -21.35
N ALA A 27 9.11 18.12 -21.00
CA ALA A 27 9.18 16.76 -20.47
C ALA A 27 9.38 15.80 -21.66
N GLU A 28 10.40 14.93 -21.58
CA GLU A 28 10.63 13.93 -22.62
C GLU A 28 9.71 12.71 -22.44
N ILE A 29 9.33 12.40 -21.20
CA ILE A 29 8.49 11.26 -20.88
C ILE A 29 7.31 11.73 -20.01
N VAL A 30 6.10 11.48 -20.49
CA VAL A 30 4.87 11.71 -19.72
C VAL A 30 4.10 10.39 -19.63
N THR A 31 3.82 9.94 -18.42
CA THR A 31 2.99 8.77 -18.14
C THR A 31 1.82 9.14 -17.27
N GLY A 32 0.69 8.50 -17.47
CA GLY A 32 -0.49 8.75 -16.65
C GLY A 32 -1.38 7.52 -16.57
N SER A 33 -2.12 7.44 -15.48
CA SER A 33 -3.16 6.47 -15.29
C SER A 33 -4.42 7.10 -14.71
N ALA A 34 -5.56 6.61 -15.13
CA ALA A 34 -6.85 6.93 -14.56
C ALA A 34 -7.60 5.62 -14.31
N THR A 35 -8.23 5.51 -13.14
CA THR A 35 -9.02 4.35 -12.79
C THR A 35 -10.36 4.82 -12.25
N THR A 36 -11.42 4.52 -13.00
CA THR A 36 -12.79 4.76 -12.57
C THR A 36 -13.37 3.47 -11.99
N ILE A 37 -13.91 3.53 -10.78
CA ILE A 37 -14.58 2.43 -10.10
C ILE A 37 -16.02 2.84 -9.81
N ILE A 38 -16.96 2.06 -10.30
CA ILE A 38 -18.40 2.23 -10.03
C ILE A 38 -18.85 0.99 -9.29
N SER A 39 -19.39 1.13 -8.10
CA SER A 39 -19.92 0.00 -7.34
C SER A 39 -21.37 0.24 -6.97
N GLY A 40 -22.22 -0.80 -7.16
CA GLY A 40 -23.57 -0.82 -6.64
C GLY A 40 -23.60 -1.62 -5.34
N GLN A 41 -24.08 -0.99 -4.26
CA GLN A 41 -24.18 -1.65 -2.96
C GLN A 41 -25.51 -1.31 -2.28
N ARG A 42 -26.00 -2.28 -1.52
CA ARG A 42 -27.15 -2.08 -0.63
C ARG A 42 -26.64 -1.74 0.77
N ASP A 43 -27.10 -0.62 1.28
CA ASP A 43 -26.71 -0.13 2.62
C ASP A 43 -27.95 -0.22 3.53
N PRO A 44 -27.98 -1.17 4.48
CA PRO A 44 -29.06 -1.26 5.46
C PRO A 44 -28.91 -0.15 6.50
N ARG A 45 -29.89 0.74 6.61
CA ARG A 45 -29.97 1.81 7.60
C ARG A 45 -31.38 1.85 8.18
N ASP A 46 -31.47 1.98 9.49
CA ASP A 46 -32.76 2.22 10.19
C ASP A 46 -33.87 1.24 9.79
N GLY A 47 -33.53 -0.03 9.52
CA GLY A 47 -34.48 -1.04 9.06
C GLY A 47 -34.91 -0.93 7.61
N THR A 48 -34.35 0.03 6.84
CA THR A 48 -34.56 0.20 5.40
C THR A 48 -33.28 -0.08 4.61
N VAL A 49 -33.44 -0.50 3.36
CA VAL A 49 -32.31 -0.77 2.45
C VAL A 49 -32.20 0.38 1.46
N HIS A 50 -31.09 1.11 1.56
CA HIS A 50 -30.78 2.17 0.62
C HIS A 50 -29.84 1.65 -0.47
N THR A 51 -30.08 2.04 -1.73
CA THR A 51 -29.14 1.77 -2.81
C THR A 51 -28.18 2.94 -2.93
N VAL A 52 -26.89 2.65 -2.84
CA VAL A 52 -25.82 3.63 -2.95
C VAL A 52 -24.93 3.24 -4.12
N VAL A 53 -24.61 4.19 -4.96
CA VAL A 53 -23.73 3.99 -6.13
C VAL A 53 -22.57 4.98 -6.02
N PRO A 54 -21.47 4.62 -5.36
CA PRO A 54 -20.25 5.41 -5.35
C PRO A 54 -19.52 5.29 -6.69
N PHE A 55 -19.00 6.43 -7.13
CA PHE A 55 -18.07 6.61 -8.24
C PHE A 55 -16.74 7.06 -7.67
N LEU A 56 -15.73 6.24 -7.76
CA LEU A 56 -14.37 6.58 -7.32
C LEU A 56 -13.48 6.74 -8.55
N GLU A 57 -12.81 7.87 -8.63
CA GLU A 57 -11.80 8.16 -9.66
C GLU A 57 -10.43 8.28 -9.00
N LEU A 58 -9.46 7.52 -9.48
CA LEU A 58 -8.06 7.57 -9.08
C LEU A 58 -7.26 8.08 -10.29
N VAL A 59 -6.49 9.14 -10.10
CA VAL A 59 -5.67 9.72 -11.17
C VAL A 59 -4.23 9.79 -10.72
N SER A 60 -3.31 9.43 -11.61
CA SER A 60 -1.88 9.59 -11.43
C SER A 60 -1.24 10.14 -12.71
N LEU A 61 -0.34 11.09 -12.56
CA LEU A 61 0.45 11.69 -13.62
C LEU A 61 1.91 11.77 -13.20
N ARG A 62 2.82 11.37 -14.07
CA ARG A 62 4.25 11.52 -13.91
C ARG A 62 4.84 12.11 -15.18
N ALA A 63 5.57 13.21 -15.04
CA ALA A 63 6.37 13.81 -16.09
C ALA A 63 7.84 13.75 -15.64
N SER A 64 8.70 13.13 -16.41
CA SER A 64 10.13 12.97 -16.12
C SER A 64 10.99 13.47 -17.26
N GLU A 65 12.30 13.60 -17.00
CA GLU A 65 13.27 14.17 -17.93
C GLU A 65 12.86 15.61 -18.34
N ILE A 66 12.35 16.37 -17.39
CA ILE A 66 12.00 17.77 -17.61
C ILE A 66 13.31 18.56 -17.67
N GLN A 67 13.61 19.16 -18.83
CA GLN A 67 14.81 19.96 -19.00
C GLN A 67 14.75 21.21 -18.13
N ASN A 68 15.72 21.35 -17.23
CA ASN A 68 15.82 22.46 -16.30
C ASN A 68 17.30 22.85 -16.12
N PRO A 69 17.67 24.15 -16.20
CA PRO A 69 19.06 24.59 -16.07
C PRO A 69 19.65 24.39 -14.65
N LEU A 70 18.82 24.15 -13.63
CA LEU A 70 19.26 24.00 -12.24
C LEU A 70 19.51 22.55 -11.84
N PHE A 71 18.92 21.59 -12.59
CA PHE A 71 18.97 20.17 -12.27
C PHE A 71 19.31 19.34 -13.50
N ASP A 72 20.09 18.29 -13.30
CA ASP A 72 20.44 17.31 -14.35
C ASP A 72 19.22 16.47 -14.77
N ASP A 73 18.29 16.24 -13.82
CA ASP A 73 17.03 15.53 -14.03
C ASP A 73 15.95 16.15 -13.15
N THR A 74 14.77 16.33 -13.73
CA THR A 74 13.61 16.88 -13.02
C THR A 74 12.38 16.02 -13.28
N GLU A 75 11.63 15.74 -12.24
CA GLU A 75 10.43 14.93 -12.26
C GLU A 75 9.29 15.62 -11.51
N LEU A 76 8.10 15.60 -12.10
CA LEU A 76 6.84 16.01 -11.47
C LEU A 76 5.94 14.79 -11.30
N VAL A 77 5.44 14.56 -10.10
CA VAL A 77 4.48 13.50 -9.80
C VAL A 77 3.25 14.10 -9.13
N VAL A 78 2.08 13.75 -9.65
CA VAL A 78 0.78 14.12 -9.07
C VAL A 78 -0.11 12.90 -9.04
N SER A 79 -0.69 12.59 -7.89
CA SER A 79 -1.75 11.60 -7.76
C SER A 79 -2.81 12.06 -6.76
N GLY A 80 -4.02 11.61 -6.98
CA GLY A 80 -5.15 11.95 -6.13
C GLY A 80 -6.37 11.12 -6.48
N TRP A 81 -7.41 11.32 -5.70
CA TRP A 81 -8.67 10.62 -5.87
C TRP A 81 -9.87 11.57 -5.69
N GLY A 82 -10.95 11.20 -6.32
CA GLY A 82 -12.25 11.83 -6.14
C GLY A 82 -13.34 10.77 -6.03
N GLU A 83 -14.30 11.01 -5.17
CA GLU A 83 -15.47 10.16 -4.98
C GLU A 83 -16.73 11.01 -5.16
N ALA A 84 -17.68 10.51 -5.93
CA ALA A 84 -19.03 11.04 -6.01
C ALA A 84 -20.02 9.91 -5.68
N VAL A 85 -21.04 10.20 -4.91
CA VAL A 85 -22.03 9.21 -4.48
C VAL A 85 -23.40 9.58 -5.05
N ALA A 86 -23.97 8.68 -5.85
CA ALA A 86 -25.37 8.77 -6.27
C ALA A 86 -26.24 7.96 -5.32
N GLY A 87 -27.40 8.49 -4.97
CA GLY A 87 -28.32 7.92 -3.97
C GLY A 87 -28.30 8.73 -2.68
N ASP A 88 -28.44 8.05 -1.56
CA ASP A 88 -28.51 8.65 -0.24
C ASP A 88 -27.19 8.41 0.56
N PRO A 89 -26.21 9.32 0.52
CA PRO A 89 -24.92 9.14 1.18
C PRO A 89 -25.08 9.22 2.72
N ARG A 90 -24.32 8.37 3.43
CA ARG A 90 -24.32 8.32 4.92
C ARG A 90 -24.04 9.66 5.58
N ASP A 91 -23.08 10.39 5.03
CA ASP A 91 -22.55 11.62 5.64
C ASP A 91 -23.18 12.89 5.07
N GLY A 92 -24.22 12.76 4.23
CA GLY A 92 -24.84 13.89 3.54
C GLY A 92 -23.89 14.60 2.55
N LYS A 93 -22.71 14.02 2.27
CA LYS A 93 -21.73 14.54 1.32
C LYS A 93 -21.78 13.72 0.03
N ASN A 94 -22.14 14.38 -1.05
CA ASN A 94 -22.27 13.73 -2.35
C ASN A 94 -20.95 13.68 -3.13
N ALA A 95 -19.91 14.39 -2.69
CA ALA A 95 -18.60 14.38 -3.31
C ALA A 95 -17.50 14.63 -2.29
N LEU A 96 -16.40 13.88 -2.42
CA LEU A 96 -15.17 13.99 -1.65
C LEU A 96 -13.98 13.86 -2.60
N GLY A 97 -12.82 14.33 -2.20
CA GLY A 97 -11.59 14.12 -2.96
C GLY A 97 -10.38 14.72 -2.24
N ASP A 98 -9.23 14.17 -2.53
CA ASP A 98 -7.95 14.65 -1.99
C ASP A 98 -6.80 14.39 -2.97
N VAL A 99 -5.72 15.13 -2.77
CA VAL A 99 -4.45 14.91 -3.47
C VAL A 99 -3.57 14.06 -2.55
N ASP A 100 -3.23 12.86 -3.01
CA ASP A 100 -2.36 11.95 -2.23
C ASP A 100 -0.90 12.38 -2.32
N VAL A 101 -0.45 12.72 -3.52
CA VAL A 101 0.93 13.10 -3.82
C VAL A 101 0.94 14.23 -4.83
N ALA A 102 1.75 15.25 -4.59
CA ALA A 102 2.02 16.32 -5.55
C ALA A 102 3.38 16.94 -5.25
N TYR A 103 4.43 16.47 -5.91
CA TYR A 103 5.77 16.97 -5.69
C TYR A 103 6.56 17.16 -6.97
N LEU A 104 7.51 18.10 -6.89
CA LEU A 104 8.59 18.27 -7.84
C LEU A 104 9.87 17.71 -7.22
N GLN A 105 10.59 16.88 -7.98
CA GLN A 105 11.91 16.37 -7.61
C GLN A 105 12.93 16.84 -8.61
N GLY A 106 14.08 17.34 -8.13
CA GLY A 106 15.24 17.65 -8.93
C GLY A 106 16.47 16.91 -8.43
N SER A 107 17.33 16.47 -9.34
CA SER A 107 18.61 15.85 -9.05
C SER A 107 19.74 16.60 -9.72
N THR A 108 20.89 16.76 -9.05
CA THR A 108 22.08 17.42 -9.59
C THR A 108 23.36 16.69 -9.15
N TRP A 109 24.50 17.11 -9.71
CA TRP A 109 25.81 16.47 -9.48
C TRP A 109 25.81 14.97 -9.77
N HIS A 110 25.32 14.60 -10.95
CA HIS A 110 25.19 13.20 -11.37
C HIS A 110 24.35 12.38 -10.37
N GLN A 111 23.19 12.93 -9.98
CA GLN A 111 22.24 12.34 -9.04
C GLN A 111 22.76 12.16 -7.61
N ARG A 112 23.83 12.85 -7.22
CA ARG A 112 24.32 12.81 -5.84
C ARG A 112 23.47 13.63 -4.89
N VAL A 113 22.93 14.75 -5.36
CA VAL A 113 21.98 15.58 -4.59
C VAL A 113 20.62 15.45 -5.20
N THR A 114 19.65 15.09 -4.40
CA THR A 114 18.23 15.04 -4.77
C THR A 114 17.44 15.94 -3.85
N LEU A 115 16.56 16.74 -4.40
CA LEU A 115 15.68 17.62 -3.66
C LEU A 115 14.25 17.35 -4.08
N ARG A 116 13.35 17.10 -3.14
CA ARG A 116 11.92 16.92 -3.41
C ARG A 116 11.11 17.93 -2.62
N LEU A 117 10.18 18.62 -3.29
CA LEU A 117 9.35 19.66 -2.72
C LEU A 117 7.87 19.42 -3.04
N GLY A 118 7.01 19.45 -2.04
CA GLY A 118 5.56 19.32 -2.16
C GLY A 118 4.99 18.22 -1.27
N ARG A 119 3.78 17.77 -1.60
CA ARG A 119 3.11 16.66 -0.88
C ARG A 119 3.72 15.33 -1.30
N GLN A 120 4.29 14.64 -0.35
CA GLN A 120 5.06 13.42 -0.61
C GLN A 120 5.02 12.45 0.56
N PHE A 121 5.16 11.17 0.24
CA PHE A 121 5.53 10.16 1.22
C PHE A 121 7.06 10.15 1.36
N VAL A 122 7.55 10.26 2.57
CA VAL A 122 8.97 10.14 2.89
C VAL A 122 9.19 8.83 3.62
N PHE A 123 10.03 7.97 3.04
CA PHE A 123 10.52 6.74 3.62
C PHE A 123 12.02 6.93 3.88
N SER A 124 12.37 7.47 5.01
CA SER A 124 13.76 7.77 5.36
C SER A 124 14.21 6.89 6.53
N GLY A 125 14.31 5.57 6.26
CA GLY A 125 14.61 4.54 7.26
C GLY A 125 13.41 4.19 8.16
N THR A 126 13.66 3.34 9.14
CA THR A 126 12.62 2.73 9.98
C THR A 126 11.83 3.74 10.83
N ALA A 127 12.49 4.75 11.39
CA ALA A 127 11.80 5.75 12.20
C ALA A 127 10.98 6.73 11.37
N ALA A 128 11.39 7.00 10.14
CA ALA A 128 10.92 8.11 9.36
C ALA A 128 10.01 7.66 8.19
N ASN A 129 8.78 7.34 8.52
CA ASN A 129 7.73 7.04 7.56
C ASN A 129 6.57 8.02 7.78
N VAL A 130 6.45 9.03 6.91
CA VAL A 130 5.46 10.10 7.06
C VAL A 130 5.05 10.67 5.71
N GLN A 131 3.77 11.00 5.55
CA GLN A 131 3.31 11.84 4.46
C GLN A 131 3.32 13.29 4.92
N LEU A 132 3.92 14.18 4.14
CA LEU A 132 4.05 15.58 4.50
C LEU A 132 3.96 16.52 3.29
N ASP A 133 3.54 17.76 3.56
CA ASP A 133 3.72 18.90 2.68
C ASP A 133 5.02 19.59 3.10
N GLY A 134 6.08 19.46 2.30
CA GLY A 134 7.40 19.95 2.72
C GLY A 134 8.53 19.65 1.76
N LEU A 135 9.73 19.65 2.33
CA LEU A 135 10.99 19.49 1.64
C LEU A 135 11.71 18.21 2.11
N ALA A 136 12.26 17.45 1.17
CA ALA A 136 13.05 16.26 1.45
C ALA A 136 14.35 16.25 0.63
N PRO A 137 15.47 16.75 1.20
CA PRO A 137 16.80 16.64 0.60
C PRO A 137 17.41 15.26 0.84
N ALA A 138 18.22 14.81 -0.12
CA ALA A 138 19.08 13.65 0.02
C ALA A 138 20.45 13.92 -0.63
N LEU A 139 21.50 13.44 0.01
CA LEU A 139 22.89 13.57 -0.45
C LEU A 139 23.56 12.20 -0.42
N ARG A 140 24.10 11.76 -1.56
CA ARG A 140 24.95 10.59 -1.69
C ARG A 140 26.41 11.02 -1.67
N LEU A 141 27.10 10.61 -0.63
CA LEU A 141 28.54 10.81 -0.46
C LEU A 141 29.32 9.69 -1.15
N GLY A 142 30.63 9.84 -1.26
CA GLY A 142 31.49 8.78 -1.77
C GLY A 142 31.50 7.53 -0.86
N ALA A 143 32.05 6.43 -1.37
CA ALA A 143 32.18 5.15 -0.66
C ALA A 143 30.86 4.54 -0.13
N GLY A 144 29.74 4.87 -0.76
CA GLY A 144 28.43 4.32 -0.41
C GLY A 144 27.70 5.01 0.75
N PHE A 145 28.28 6.02 1.36
CA PHE A 145 27.62 6.79 2.42
C PHE A 145 26.58 7.76 1.84
N GLY A 146 25.51 7.97 2.57
CA GLY A 146 24.51 8.96 2.25
C GLY A 146 23.78 9.47 3.47
N VAL A 147 23.19 10.65 3.31
CA VAL A 147 22.31 11.26 4.30
C VAL A 147 21.04 11.76 3.60
N SER A 148 19.93 11.67 4.28
CA SER A 148 18.67 12.27 3.85
C SER A 148 17.97 12.90 5.03
N GLY A 149 17.11 13.87 4.74
CA GLY A 149 16.31 14.50 5.77
C GLY A 149 14.99 14.98 5.17
N PHE A 150 14.11 15.44 6.02
CA PHE A 150 12.87 16.08 5.61
C PHE A 150 12.38 17.04 6.68
N VAL A 151 11.56 17.95 6.22
CA VAL A 151 10.91 18.96 7.06
C VAL A 151 9.60 19.38 6.40
N GLY A 152 8.53 19.50 7.18
CA GLY A 152 7.24 19.93 6.64
C GLY A 152 6.08 19.76 7.62
N VAL A 153 4.89 19.91 7.09
CA VAL A 153 3.64 19.70 7.81
C VAL A 153 3.12 18.30 7.51
N PRO A 154 2.95 17.42 8.52
CA PRO A 154 2.42 16.09 8.29
C PRO A 154 0.99 16.16 7.75
N VAL A 155 0.69 15.31 6.76
CA VAL A 155 -0.64 15.17 6.15
C VAL A 155 -1.17 13.80 6.51
N THR A 156 -2.39 13.77 7.06
CA THR A 156 -3.11 12.50 7.21
C THR A 156 -4.34 12.53 6.33
N PRO A 157 -4.41 11.69 5.30
CA PRO A 157 -5.63 11.54 4.53
C PRO A 157 -6.81 11.23 5.46
N ARG A 158 -7.91 11.97 5.34
CA ARG A 158 -9.19 11.83 6.06
C ARG A 158 -9.26 12.25 7.53
N PHE A 159 -8.16 12.33 8.27
CA PHE A 159 -8.21 12.59 9.72
C PHE A 159 -7.76 14.00 10.10
N GLY A 160 -7.63 14.93 9.16
CA GLY A 160 -7.32 16.35 9.36
C GLY A 160 -6.39 16.60 10.55
N TYR A 161 -5.10 16.70 10.34
CA TYR A 161 -4.22 17.16 11.40
C TYR A 161 -4.60 18.56 11.83
N SER A 162 -4.56 18.79 13.13
CA SER A 162 -4.74 20.13 13.65
C SER A 162 -3.66 21.08 13.11
N ARG A 163 -4.06 22.26 12.69
CA ARG A 163 -3.16 23.32 12.25
C ARG A 163 -2.03 23.51 13.27
N GLY A 164 -0.79 23.56 12.80
CA GLY A 164 0.37 23.83 13.64
C GLY A 164 1.25 22.62 13.99
N GLN A 165 1.00 21.46 13.37
CA GLN A 165 1.91 20.33 13.49
C GLN A 165 3.08 20.48 12.52
N PHE A 166 4.24 19.99 12.96
CA PHE A 166 5.48 20.03 12.22
C PHE A 166 6.18 18.68 12.33
N ALA A 167 6.69 18.18 11.23
CA ALA A 167 7.46 16.94 11.18
C ALA A 167 8.85 17.20 10.63
N THR A 168 9.84 16.64 11.27
CA THR A 168 11.24 16.62 10.81
C THR A 168 11.85 15.26 11.04
N GLY A 169 12.79 14.88 10.21
CA GLY A 169 13.54 13.65 10.39
C GLY A 169 14.79 13.63 9.55
N ALA A 170 15.66 12.69 9.89
CA ALA A 170 16.91 12.48 9.18
C ALA A 170 17.28 11.00 9.17
N ARG A 171 18.06 10.60 8.19
CA ARG A 171 18.69 9.28 8.07
C ARG A 171 20.11 9.42 7.61
N ALA A 172 21.02 8.69 8.25
CA ALA A 172 22.34 8.40 7.73
C ALA A 172 22.39 6.92 7.35
N PHE A 173 22.98 6.62 6.21
CA PHE A 173 23.06 5.25 5.72
C PHE A 173 24.35 4.98 4.99
N TRP A 174 24.73 3.70 4.98
CA TRP A 174 25.75 3.17 4.11
C TRP A 174 25.17 2.11 3.20
N SER A 175 25.47 2.17 1.91
CA SER A 175 24.98 1.25 0.89
C SER A 175 26.12 0.82 -0.01
N ARG A 176 26.47 -0.46 0.02
CA ARG A 176 27.43 -1.05 -0.90
C ARG A 176 26.80 -1.35 -2.27
N SER A 177 25.53 -1.74 -2.24
CA SER A 177 24.71 -2.04 -3.40
C SER A 177 23.25 -1.78 -3.04
N TYR A 178 22.34 -1.89 -3.98
CA TYR A 178 20.90 -1.83 -3.69
C TYR A 178 20.45 -2.90 -2.66
N GLU A 179 21.13 -4.03 -2.61
CA GLU A 179 20.82 -5.18 -1.77
C GLU A 179 21.60 -5.24 -0.43
N SER A 180 22.52 -4.28 -0.22
CA SER A 180 23.34 -4.24 1.01
C SER A 180 23.39 -2.81 1.51
N GLN A 181 22.58 -2.53 2.51
CA GLN A 181 22.40 -1.22 3.09
C GLN A 181 22.18 -1.34 4.60
N VAL A 182 22.76 -0.40 5.34
CA VAL A 182 22.53 -0.21 6.77
C VAL A 182 22.24 1.27 7.01
N GLY A 183 21.28 1.59 7.87
CA GLY A 183 20.90 2.96 8.17
C GLY A 183 20.48 3.17 9.61
N VAL A 184 20.59 4.41 10.04
CA VAL A 184 20.04 4.92 11.29
C VAL A 184 19.18 6.13 10.99
N SER A 185 18.07 6.26 11.67
CA SER A 185 17.08 7.30 11.39
C SER A 185 16.46 7.87 12.67
N ILE A 186 15.99 9.10 12.58
CA ILE A 186 15.26 9.79 13.63
C ILE A 186 14.06 10.51 13.03
N LEU A 187 12.96 10.55 13.77
CA LEU A 187 11.73 11.28 13.45
C LEU A 187 11.31 12.08 14.66
N GLU A 188 10.89 13.32 14.45
CA GLU A 188 10.17 14.11 15.43
C GLU A 188 8.90 14.72 14.80
N ILE A 189 7.78 14.57 15.48
CA ILE A 189 6.51 15.23 15.15
C ILE A 189 6.10 16.08 16.35
N LEU A 190 5.96 17.39 16.11
CA LEU A 190 5.48 18.34 17.11
C LEU A 190 3.99 18.59 16.90
N GLY A 191 3.21 18.51 17.96
CA GLY A 191 1.80 18.87 17.97
C GLY A 191 1.56 20.37 18.21
N THR A 192 0.30 20.75 18.32
CA THR A 192 -0.12 22.09 18.71
C THR A 192 0.51 22.50 20.05
N GLY A 193 1.09 23.69 20.12
CA GLY A 193 1.77 24.18 21.33
C GLY A 193 3.19 23.63 21.54
N GLN A 194 3.82 23.08 20.49
CA GLN A 194 5.17 22.52 20.51
C GLN A 194 5.35 21.31 21.44
N GLN A 195 4.26 20.67 21.82
CA GLN A 195 4.35 19.39 22.54
C GLN A 195 4.87 18.30 21.59
N VAL A 196 5.82 17.51 22.06
CA VAL A 196 6.31 16.35 21.33
C VAL A 196 5.17 15.35 21.23
N PHE A 197 4.66 15.16 20.01
CA PHE A 197 3.62 14.19 19.73
C PHE A 197 4.24 12.80 19.51
N ARG A 198 5.37 12.75 18.80
CA ARG A 198 6.08 11.52 18.48
C ARG A 198 7.56 11.85 18.29
N ARG A 199 8.43 11.02 18.87
CA ARG A 199 9.86 11.08 18.63
C ARG A 199 10.39 9.65 18.63
N ASP A 200 10.85 9.21 17.47
CA ASP A 200 11.31 7.83 17.24
C ASP A 200 12.76 7.84 16.77
N ALA A 201 13.51 6.82 17.20
CA ALA A 201 14.79 6.45 16.62
C ALA A 201 14.66 5.08 15.97
N GLY A 202 15.36 4.85 14.86
CA GLY A 202 15.31 3.59 14.15
C GLY A 202 16.64 3.17 13.56
N VAL A 203 16.81 1.87 13.42
CA VAL A 203 17.90 1.25 12.67
C VAL A 203 17.31 0.30 11.65
N ASP A 204 17.93 0.21 10.49
CA ASP A 204 17.55 -0.73 9.45
C ASP A 204 18.78 -1.32 8.78
N ALA A 205 18.71 -2.58 8.43
CA ALA A 205 19.74 -3.28 7.71
C ALA A 205 19.11 -4.24 6.69
N ASN A 206 19.70 -4.28 5.52
CA ASN A 206 19.44 -5.29 4.51
C ASN A 206 20.79 -5.69 3.93
N TYR A 207 21.12 -6.97 4.00
CA TYR A 207 22.44 -7.43 3.63
C TYR A 207 22.39 -8.79 2.91
N ARG A 208 22.86 -8.83 1.67
CA ARG A 208 23.08 -10.07 0.94
C ARG A 208 24.44 -10.64 1.30
N LEU A 209 24.44 -11.69 2.12
CA LEU A 209 25.65 -12.41 2.51
C LEU A 209 26.21 -13.24 1.36
N LEU A 210 25.33 -13.97 0.69
CA LEU A 210 25.59 -14.84 -0.46
C LEU A 210 24.47 -14.65 -1.49
N ASP A 211 24.67 -15.11 -2.70
CA ASP A 211 23.61 -15.11 -3.71
C ASP A 211 22.35 -15.87 -3.26
N SER A 212 22.56 -16.85 -2.38
CA SER A 212 21.49 -17.67 -1.81
C SER A 212 21.03 -17.25 -0.41
N LEU A 213 21.64 -16.26 0.21
CA LEU A 213 21.37 -15.90 1.61
C LEU A 213 21.34 -14.39 1.80
N ALA A 214 20.18 -13.88 2.20
CA ALA A 214 19.99 -12.47 2.55
C ALA A 214 19.45 -12.33 3.98
N LEU A 215 19.91 -11.32 4.68
CA LEU A 215 19.47 -10.92 6.02
C LEU A 215 18.80 -9.56 5.91
N SER A 216 17.68 -9.39 6.58
CA SER A 216 17.04 -8.08 6.74
C SER A 216 16.61 -7.89 8.19
N GLY A 217 16.58 -6.65 8.62
CA GLY A 217 16.08 -6.33 9.94
C GLY A 217 15.85 -4.84 10.10
N LEU A 218 14.94 -4.51 10.98
CA LEU A 218 14.67 -3.16 11.41
C LEU A 218 14.29 -3.15 12.90
N ALA A 219 14.58 -2.04 13.56
CA ALA A 219 14.07 -1.77 14.89
C ALA A 219 13.74 -0.29 15.03
N ARG A 220 12.61 0.00 15.65
CA ARG A 220 12.15 1.35 15.96
C ARG A 220 11.85 1.50 17.44
N TRP A 221 12.33 2.56 18.00
CA TRP A 221 12.23 2.89 19.40
C TRP A 221 11.49 4.21 19.59
N SER A 222 10.44 4.21 20.41
CA SER A 222 9.80 5.44 20.87
C SER A 222 10.63 6.03 22.01
N ILE A 223 11.21 7.22 21.79
CA ILE A 223 12.04 7.88 22.78
C ILE A 223 11.22 8.36 23.99
N PRO A 224 10.05 9.00 23.81
CA PRO A 224 9.25 9.47 24.93
C PRO A 224 8.74 8.36 25.85
N GLU A 225 8.42 7.20 25.28
CA GLU A 225 7.89 6.06 26.04
C GLU A 225 8.98 5.09 26.50
N ALA A 226 10.25 5.31 26.07
CA ALA A 226 11.39 4.43 26.31
C ALA A 226 11.11 2.95 26.00
N ARG A 227 10.32 2.69 24.93
CA ARG A 227 9.85 1.37 24.53
C ARG A 227 10.14 1.10 23.05
N MET A 228 10.37 -0.18 22.74
CA MET A 228 10.46 -0.64 21.37
C MET A 228 9.06 -0.64 20.76
N ALA A 229 8.90 0.11 19.66
CA ALA A 229 7.65 0.23 18.94
C ALA A 229 7.51 -0.87 17.88
N GLU A 230 8.62 -1.26 17.26
CA GLU A 230 8.66 -2.24 16.20
C GLU A 230 10.03 -2.90 16.15
N ALA A 231 10.06 -4.18 15.89
CA ALA A 231 11.25 -4.90 15.45
C ALA A 231 10.84 -5.94 14.41
N ASP A 232 11.64 -6.08 13.37
CA ASP A 232 11.49 -7.10 12.35
C ASP A 232 12.87 -7.64 12.02
N ALA A 233 13.01 -8.94 11.89
CA ALA A 233 14.22 -9.60 11.48
C ALA A 233 13.89 -10.79 10.61
N ALA A 234 14.51 -10.91 9.45
CA ALA A 234 14.26 -12.01 8.54
C ALA A 234 15.56 -12.56 7.94
N VAL A 235 15.58 -13.86 7.75
CA VAL A 235 16.59 -14.60 7.04
C VAL A 235 15.94 -15.23 5.82
N ASN A 236 16.37 -14.82 4.64
CA ASN A 236 15.90 -15.37 3.38
C ASN A 236 16.99 -16.30 2.82
N TRP A 237 16.68 -17.54 2.65
CA TRP A 237 17.60 -18.57 2.16
C TRP A 237 17.03 -19.28 0.95
N ARG A 238 17.80 -19.26 -0.15
CA ARG A 238 17.50 -19.94 -1.40
C ARG A 238 18.56 -20.98 -1.72
N PRO A 239 18.49 -22.18 -1.10
CA PRO A 239 19.51 -23.23 -1.31
C PRO A 239 19.59 -23.68 -2.76
N CYS A 240 18.50 -23.61 -3.50
CA CYS A 240 18.46 -23.93 -4.92
C CYS A 240 17.33 -23.16 -5.62
N ARG A 241 17.26 -23.27 -6.95
CA ARG A 241 16.23 -22.57 -7.76
C ARG A 241 14.78 -23.00 -7.50
N TYR A 242 14.58 -24.05 -6.72
CA TYR A 242 13.27 -24.64 -6.47
C TYR A 242 12.73 -24.37 -5.06
N VAL A 243 13.57 -23.89 -4.17
CA VAL A 243 13.24 -23.76 -2.75
C VAL A 243 13.63 -22.36 -2.28
N ASP A 244 12.65 -21.63 -1.77
CA ASP A 244 12.84 -20.38 -1.05
C ASP A 244 12.34 -20.59 0.39
N VAL A 245 13.14 -20.26 1.37
CA VAL A 245 12.81 -20.34 2.80
C VAL A 245 13.04 -18.97 3.42
N THR A 246 12.07 -18.48 4.16
CA THR A 246 12.21 -17.30 5.00
C THR A 246 11.87 -17.68 6.41
N THR A 247 12.71 -17.30 7.36
CA THR A 247 12.36 -17.31 8.78
C THR A 247 12.37 -15.87 9.26
N ASP A 248 11.39 -15.51 10.07
CA ASP A 248 11.24 -14.15 10.54
C ASP A 248 10.76 -14.06 11.99
N TYR A 249 11.05 -12.92 12.56
CA TYR A 249 10.52 -12.47 13.84
C TYR A 249 9.99 -11.06 13.64
N ARG A 250 8.80 -10.80 14.16
CA ARG A 250 8.17 -9.49 14.16
C ARG A 250 7.63 -9.14 15.54
N ARG A 251 7.93 -7.92 15.98
CA ARG A 251 7.34 -7.31 17.16
C ARG A 251 6.67 -6.01 16.77
N THR A 252 5.44 -5.81 17.23
CA THR A 252 4.68 -4.58 17.00
C THR A 252 4.00 -4.15 18.30
N ALA A 253 4.18 -2.89 18.67
CA ALA A 253 3.46 -2.22 19.76
C ALA A 253 2.52 -1.16 19.15
N PRO A 254 1.27 -1.52 18.82
CA PRO A 254 0.35 -0.66 18.06
C PRO A 254 0.00 0.64 18.79
N ASP A 255 -0.01 0.64 20.11
CA ASP A 255 -0.25 1.80 20.97
C ASP A 255 0.76 2.94 20.73
N LEU A 256 1.95 2.63 20.21
CA LEU A 256 2.99 3.59 19.89
C LEU A 256 2.92 4.15 18.47
N PHE A 257 2.05 3.59 17.62
CA PHE A 257 1.87 4.04 16.23
C PHE A 257 0.62 4.86 16.04
N LEU A 258 -0.44 4.48 16.73
CA LEU A 258 -1.74 5.10 16.57
C LEU A 258 -1.82 6.36 17.43
N PRO A 259 -2.42 7.43 16.93
CA PRO A 259 -2.73 8.59 17.76
C PRO A 259 -3.56 8.15 18.96
N ARG A 260 -3.21 8.60 20.15
CA ARG A 260 -3.90 8.22 21.43
C ARG A 260 -5.41 8.48 21.42
N TYR A 261 -5.88 9.38 20.57
CA TYR A 261 -7.30 9.70 20.37
C TYR A 261 -7.93 8.93 19.18
N SER A 262 -7.20 8.04 18.54
CA SER A 262 -7.76 7.18 17.52
C SER A 262 -8.67 6.12 18.15
N LEU A 263 -9.85 5.92 17.58
CA LEU A 263 -10.73 4.82 17.98
C LEU A 263 -10.01 3.46 17.88
N PHE A 264 -9.11 3.32 16.91
CA PHE A 264 -8.31 2.11 16.73
C PHE A 264 -7.28 1.89 17.83
N ALA A 265 -6.81 2.94 18.51
CA ALA A 265 -5.90 2.80 19.65
C ALA A 265 -6.55 2.10 20.84
N VAL A 266 -7.88 2.14 20.95
CA VAL A 266 -8.62 1.42 22.00
C VAL A 266 -8.61 -0.09 21.77
N PHE A 267 -8.56 -0.51 20.51
CA PHE A 267 -8.61 -1.93 20.13
C PHE A 267 -7.22 -2.56 19.89
N ALA A 268 -6.18 -1.74 19.74
CA ALA A 268 -4.84 -2.18 19.36
C ALA A 268 -3.81 -1.73 20.41
N GLN A 269 -4.04 -2.02 21.68
CA GLN A 269 -3.16 -1.56 22.78
C GLN A 269 -2.04 -2.55 23.09
N GLU A 270 -2.15 -3.79 22.67
CA GLU A 270 -1.28 -4.86 23.12
C GLU A 270 -0.08 -5.05 22.18
N THR A 271 1.08 -5.23 22.81
CA THR A 271 2.28 -5.63 22.06
C THR A 271 2.11 -7.06 21.58
N ARG A 272 2.44 -7.28 20.30
CA ARG A 272 2.36 -8.58 19.66
C ARG A 272 3.74 -8.98 19.15
N ASP A 273 4.16 -10.18 19.50
CA ASP A 273 5.34 -10.85 19.01
C ASP A 273 4.90 -12.00 18.09
N GLU A 274 5.53 -12.11 16.94
CA GLU A 274 5.32 -13.18 15.96
C GLU A 274 6.66 -13.79 15.62
N PHE A 275 6.76 -15.10 15.59
CA PHE A 275 7.92 -15.84 15.16
C PHE A 275 7.51 -16.98 14.23
N GLY A 276 8.16 -17.08 13.09
CA GLY A 276 7.77 -18.13 12.16
C GLY A 276 8.58 -18.13 10.89
N GLY A 277 7.90 -18.50 9.80
CA GLY A 277 8.54 -18.50 8.50
C GLY A 277 7.66 -19.04 7.38
N PHE A 278 8.18 -18.86 6.21
CA PHE A 278 7.56 -19.15 4.94
C PHE A 278 8.45 -20.08 4.10
N VAL A 279 7.84 -21.02 3.42
CA VAL A 279 8.52 -21.92 2.46
C VAL A 279 7.78 -21.86 1.13
N ALA A 280 8.51 -21.58 0.05
CA ALA A 280 8.00 -21.73 -1.31
C ALA A 280 8.75 -22.83 -2.05
N LEU A 281 8.00 -23.78 -2.59
CA LEU A 281 8.51 -24.88 -3.38
C LEU A 281 8.04 -24.73 -4.83
N ARG A 282 9.00 -24.71 -5.76
CA ARG A 282 8.75 -24.66 -7.20
C ARG A 282 9.33 -25.94 -7.82
N PRO A 283 8.64 -27.07 -7.67
CA PRO A 283 9.18 -28.35 -8.14
C PRO A 283 9.46 -28.28 -9.65
N TRP A 284 10.30 -29.22 -10.12
CA TRP A 284 10.69 -29.34 -11.55
C TRP A 284 9.53 -29.40 -12.52
N LEU A 285 8.35 -29.78 -12.07
CA LEU A 285 7.07 -29.57 -12.73
C LEU A 285 6.81 -28.06 -12.76
N ARG A 286 7.39 -27.34 -13.68
CA ARG A 286 7.29 -25.86 -13.87
C ARG A 286 5.87 -25.27 -13.80
N ARG A 287 4.87 -26.10 -13.50
CA ARG A 287 3.45 -25.80 -13.46
C ARG A 287 2.87 -25.78 -12.06
N LEU A 288 3.58 -26.29 -11.06
CA LEU A 288 3.12 -26.37 -9.67
C LEU A 288 3.93 -25.39 -8.81
N ASP A 289 3.26 -24.56 -8.05
CA ASP A 289 3.82 -23.70 -7.01
C ASP A 289 3.16 -24.10 -5.69
N LEU A 290 3.95 -24.47 -4.69
CA LEU A 290 3.51 -24.78 -3.32
C LEU A 290 4.08 -23.73 -2.38
N GLN A 291 3.28 -23.27 -1.44
CA GLN A 291 3.67 -22.32 -0.41
C GLN A 291 3.11 -22.79 0.93
N GLY A 292 3.88 -22.59 1.97
CA GLY A 292 3.45 -22.82 3.34
C GLY A 292 4.00 -21.71 4.24
N ASP A 293 3.21 -21.31 5.19
CA ASP A 293 3.54 -20.30 6.17
C ASP A 293 3.12 -20.80 7.55
N PHE A 294 3.94 -20.52 8.56
CA PHE A 294 3.63 -20.82 9.95
C PHE A 294 4.22 -19.76 10.86
N HIS A 295 3.37 -19.17 11.71
CA HIS A 295 3.80 -18.22 12.73
C HIS A 295 3.18 -18.54 14.09
N GLU A 296 4.00 -18.58 15.11
CA GLU A 296 3.55 -18.46 16.49
C GLU A 296 3.32 -16.98 16.83
N VAL A 297 2.24 -16.71 17.50
CA VAL A 297 1.80 -15.37 17.89
C VAL A 297 1.68 -15.31 19.39
N HIS A 298 2.29 -14.31 19.99
CA HIS A 298 2.20 -14.05 21.42
C HIS A 298 1.78 -12.60 21.67
N ASP A 299 0.71 -12.41 22.41
CA ASP A 299 0.21 -11.13 22.90
C ASP A 299 -0.19 -11.22 24.37
N ALA A 300 -0.77 -10.18 24.94
CA ALA A 300 -1.19 -10.20 26.35
C ALA A 300 -2.32 -11.19 26.63
N SER A 301 -3.07 -11.62 25.64
CA SER A 301 -4.10 -12.67 25.80
C SER A 301 -3.51 -14.08 25.85
N GLY A 302 -2.27 -14.27 25.43
CA GLY A 302 -1.53 -15.53 25.47
C GLY A 302 -0.90 -15.94 24.14
N TRP A 303 -0.69 -17.25 24.00
CA TRP A 303 -0.08 -17.84 22.81
C TRP A 303 -1.14 -18.30 21.80
N GLY A 304 -0.84 -18.04 20.55
CA GLY A 304 -1.60 -18.52 19.41
C GLY A 304 -0.69 -18.95 18.28
N TRP A 305 -1.27 -19.36 17.18
CA TRP A 305 -0.52 -19.67 15.95
C TRP A 305 -1.39 -19.44 14.72
N ASP A 306 -0.72 -19.17 13.61
CA ASP A 306 -1.27 -19.02 12.27
C ASP A 306 -0.53 -19.95 11.32
N ALA A 307 -1.23 -20.75 10.58
CA ALA A 307 -0.66 -21.65 9.59
C ALA A 307 -1.43 -21.54 8.27
N ASP A 308 -0.73 -21.35 7.17
CA ASP A 308 -1.27 -21.27 5.82
C ASP A 308 -0.59 -22.26 4.88
N GLY A 309 -1.35 -22.83 3.98
CA GLY A 309 -0.86 -23.70 2.92
C GLY A 309 -1.56 -23.40 1.61
N LYS A 310 -0.79 -23.18 0.54
CA LYS A 310 -1.27 -22.82 -0.78
C LYS A 310 -0.65 -23.66 -1.87
N ALA A 311 -1.50 -24.19 -2.74
CA ALA A 311 -1.08 -24.89 -3.94
C ALA A 311 -1.66 -24.20 -5.18
N THR A 312 -0.83 -23.97 -6.18
CA THR A 312 -1.25 -23.34 -7.44
C THR A 312 -0.73 -24.10 -8.63
N VAL A 313 -1.59 -24.39 -9.60
CA VAL A 313 -1.25 -25.12 -10.83
C VAL A 313 -1.51 -24.23 -12.04
N ARG A 314 -0.53 -24.20 -12.94
CA ARG A 314 -0.64 -23.55 -14.26
C ARG A 314 -0.99 -24.62 -15.30
N LEU A 315 -2.11 -24.44 -15.98
CA LEU A 315 -2.61 -25.37 -16.99
C LEU A 315 -2.38 -24.81 -18.40
N GLY A 316 -2.16 -25.73 -19.37
CA GLY A 316 -1.93 -25.34 -20.76
C GLY A 316 -0.47 -24.96 -21.07
N SER A 317 -0.11 -25.01 -22.36
CA SER A 317 1.25 -24.72 -22.85
C SER A 317 1.64 -23.25 -22.73
N GLY A 318 0.66 -22.33 -22.75
CA GLY A 318 0.87 -20.87 -22.63
C GLY A 318 0.64 -20.31 -21.24
N GLY A 319 0.30 -21.14 -20.23
CA GLY A 319 0.04 -20.64 -18.87
C GLY A 319 -1.21 -19.76 -18.74
N GLY A 320 -2.10 -19.80 -19.71
CA GLY A 320 -3.31 -18.96 -19.76
C GLY A 320 -4.37 -19.33 -18.72
N THR A 321 -4.24 -20.50 -18.09
CA THR A 321 -5.12 -20.95 -17.01
C THR A 321 -4.29 -21.19 -15.75
N ARG A 322 -4.77 -20.69 -14.63
CA ARG A 322 -4.18 -20.95 -13.31
C ARG A 322 -5.30 -21.22 -12.33
N VAL A 323 -5.15 -22.27 -11.54
CA VAL A 323 -6.06 -22.63 -10.45
C VAL A 323 -5.27 -22.87 -9.19
N GLY A 324 -5.84 -22.55 -8.06
CA GLY A 324 -5.19 -22.75 -6.76
C GLY A 324 -6.18 -23.00 -5.66
N VAL A 325 -5.68 -23.59 -4.61
CA VAL A 325 -6.36 -23.77 -3.33
C VAL A 325 -5.45 -23.27 -2.22
N GLU A 326 -6.08 -22.78 -1.16
CA GLU A 326 -5.40 -22.27 0.02
C GLU A 326 -6.19 -22.70 1.25
N SER A 327 -5.50 -23.04 2.31
CA SER A 327 -6.12 -23.30 3.60
C SER A 327 -5.33 -22.61 4.69
N ARG A 328 -6.02 -21.90 5.57
CA ARG A 328 -5.41 -21.14 6.68
C ARG A 328 -6.12 -21.50 7.98
N ARG A 329 -5.35 -21.75 9.00
CA ARG A 329 -5.83 -21.94 10.35
C ARG A 329 -5.22 -20.91 11.27
N LEU A 330 -6.03 -20.02 11.81
CA LEU A 330 -5.66 -19.13 12.91
C LEU A 330 -6.21 -19.69 14.21
N LYS A 331 -5.38 -19.78 15.25
CA LYS A 331 -5.78 -20.12 16.61
C LYS A 331 -5.15 -19.15 17.59
N ILE A 332 -5.96 -18.40 18.29
CA ILE A 332 -5.56 -17.44 19.34
C ILE A 332 -6.39 -17.68 20.58
N PRO A 333 -5.94 -17.22 21.77
CA PRO A 333 -6.78 -17.23 22.97
C PRO A 333 -8.09 -16.47 22.72
N GLY A 334 -9.21 -17.09 23.05
CA GLY A 334 -10.53 -16.48 22.84
C GLY A 334 -11.15 -16.67 21.46
N GLY A 335 -10.50 -17.37 20.51
CA GLY A 335 -11.11 -17.69 19.23
C GLY A 335 -10.10 -18.04 18.13
N GLY A 336 -10.63 -18.21 16.95
CA GLY A 336 -9.85 -18.53 15.75
C GLY A 336 -10.78 -18.89 14.61
N TYR A 337 -10.19 -19.32 13.49
CA TYR A 337 -10.95 -19.80 12.35
C TYR A 337 -10.13 -20.76 11.48
N LEU A 338 -10.83 -21.60 10.76
CA LEU A 338 -10.31 -22.33 9.60
C LEU A 338 -10.87 -21.66 8.34
N MET A 339 -9.98 -21.31 7.40
CA MET A 339 -10.34 -20.78 6.09
C MET A 339 -9.94 -21.79 5.02
N GLY A 340 -10.83 -21.98 4.06
CA GLY A 340 -10.55 -22.66 2.80
C GLY A 340 -10.85 -21.72 1.64
N ARG A 341 -9.94 -21.64 0.66
CA ARG A 341 -10.08 -20.79 -0.52
C ARG A 341 -9.81 -21.61 -1.79
N ALA A 342 -10.63 -21.37 -2.80
CA ALA A 342 -10.40 -21.87 -4.16
C ALA A 342 -10.43 -20.68 -5.13
N PHE A 343 -9.40 -20.54 -5.94
CA PHE A 343 -9.30 -19.40 -6.84
C PHE A 343 -8.73 -19.80 -8.19
N GLY A 344 -8.99 -19.01 -9.20
CA GLY A 344 -8.39 -19.24 -10.49
C GLY A 344 -8.70 -18.15 -11.50
N TRP A 345 -7.94 -18.21 -12.58
CA TRP A 345 -8.25 -17.41 -13.76
C TRP A 345 -7.96 -18.20 -15.03
N GLN A 346 -8.69 -17.84 -16.07
CA GLN A 346 -8.54 -18.39 -17.39
C GLN A 346 -8.54 -17.27 -18.43
N THR A 347 -7.55 -17.26 -19.29
CA THR A 347 -7.49 -16.44 -20.49
C THR A 347 -8.30 -17.15 -21.57
N ILE A 348 -9.45 -16.59 -21.93
CA ILE A 348 -10.37 -17.12 -22.96
C ILE A 348 -9.87 -16.71 -24.34
N THR A 349 -9.48 -15.44 -24.48
CA THR A 349 -8.88 -14.90 -25.70
C THR A 349 -7.72 -13.97 -25.31
N THR A 350 -6.97 -13.45 -26.28
CA THR A 350 -5.93 -12.45 -26.01
C THR A 350 -6.44 -11.17 -25.32
N LYS A 351 -7.75 -10.93 -25.36
CA LYS A 351 -8.39 -9.74 -24.78
C LYS A 351 -9.29 -10.05 -23.60
N ILE A 352 -9.69 -11.31 -23.40
CA ILE A 352 -10.71 -11.67 -22.39
C ILE A 352 -10.10 -12.65 -21.41
N ARG A 353 -10.22 -12.34 -20.12
CA ARG A 353 -9.86 -13.19 -18.99
C ARG A 353 -11.01 -13.26 -17.99
N VAL A 354 -11.26 -14.46 -17.47
CA VAL A 354 -12.20 -14.70 -16.37
C VAL A 354 -11.41 -15.01 -15.12
N VAL A 355 -11.83 -14.47 -14.00
CA VAL A 355 -11.26 -14.71 -12.66
C VAL A 355 -12.39 -15.13 -11.74
N ALA A 356 -12.16 -16.14 -10.91
CA ALA A 356 -13.08 -16.57 -9.87
C ALA A 356 -12.33 -16.78 -8.56
N ASP A 357 -12.98 -16.45 -7.46
CA ASP A 357 -12.46 -16.59 -6.11
C ASP A 357 -13.60 -16.96 -5.16
N PHE A 358 -13.35 -17.94 -4.29
CA PHE A 358 -14.31 -18.38 -3.29
C PHE A 358 -13.59 -18.71 -1.98
N ASP A 359 -14.01 -18.07 -0.90
CA ASP A 359 -13.50 -18.29 0.46
C ASP A 359 -14.62 -18.80 1.36
N ALA A 360 -14.29 -19.74 2.23
CA ALA A 360 -15.15 -20.24 3.29
C ALA A 360 -14.41 -20.19 4.62
N TYR A 361 -15.07 -19.69 5.64
CA TYR A 361 -14.54 -19.58 7.01
C TYR A 361 -15.42 -20.38 7.96
N ASP A 362 -14.77 -21.14 8.82
CA ASP A 362 -15.39 -21.85 9.95
C ASP A 362 -14.81 -21.26 11.24
N LEU A 363 -15.63 -20.56 12.01
CA LEU A 363 -15.22 -19.82 13.20
C LEU A 363 -15.23 -20.75 14.42
N ASP A 364 -14.19 -20.72 15.24
CA ASP A 364 -14.14 -21.52 16.49
C ASP A 364 -15.23 -21.13 17.50
N GLN A 365 -15.66 -19.87 17.43
CA GLN A 365 -16.73 -19.33 18.25
C GLN A 365 -17.75 -18.62 17.37
N PRO A 366 -19.04 -18.90 17.52
CA PRO A 366 -20.08 -18.22 16.76
C PRO A 366 -20.08 -16.72 17.04
N LEU A 367 -20.12 -15.92 15.99
CA LEU A 367 -20.36 -14.50 16.04
C LEU A 367 -21.81 -14.22 15.63
N ASN A 368 -22.58 -13.53 16.48
CA ASN A 368 -24.00 -13.29 16.27
C ASN A 368 -24.82 -14.56 15.92
N GLY A 369 -24.42 -15.70 16.51
CA GLY A 369 -25.08 -16.98 16.29
C GLY A 369 -24.71 -17.69 14.99
N GLN A 370 -23.74 -17.18 14.23
CA GLN A 370 -23.22 -17.82 13.01
C GLN A 370 -21.77 -18.23 13.23
N ASP A 371 -21.45 -19.46 12.89
CA ASP A 371 -20.14 -20.06 12.93
C ASP A 371 -19.43 -20.07 11.58
N ARG A 372 -20.12 -19.73 10.49
CA ARG A 372 -19.61 -19.76 9.11
C ARG A 372 -19.79 -18.46 8.37
N SER A 373 -18.81 -18.16 7.53
CA SER A 373 -18.83 -17.05 6.57
C SER A 373 -18.38 -17.52 5.22
N TYR A 374 -18.92 -16.93 4.15
CA TYR A 374 -18.58 -17.25 2.78
C TYR A 374 -18.38 -15.96 1.99
N PHE A 375 -17.39 -15.98 1.12
CA PHE A 375 -17.17 -14.92 0.14
C PHE A 375 -16.99 -15.55 -1.24
N GLY A 376 -17.71 -15.07 -2.22
CA GLY A 376 -17.59 -15.49 -3.61
C GLY A 376 -17.46 -14.29 -4.53
N SER A 377 -16.54 -14.31 -5.48
CA SER A 377 -16.44 -13.30 -6.52
C SER A 377 -16.15 -13.90 -7.89
N GLY A 378 -16.69 -13.24 -8.92
CA GLY A 378 -16.40 -13.54 -10.31
C GLY A 378 -16.13 -12.27 -11.08
N SER A 379 -15.06 -12.24 -11.88
CA SER A 379 -14.68 -11.09 -12.66
C SER A 379 -14.45 -11.44 -14.13
N LEU A 380 -14.93 -10.55 -15.01
CA LEU A 380 -14.63 -10.54 -16.42
C LEU A 380 -13.69 -9.37 -16.71
N VAL A 381 -12.50 -9.66 -17.18
CA VAL A 381 -11.48 -8.67 -17.57
C VAL A 381 -11.47 -8.58 -19.08
N TYR A 382 -11.58 -7.38 -19.61
CA TYR A 382 -11.56 -7.11 -21.04
C TYR A 382 -10.54 -6.03 -21.38
N ASP A 383 -9.47 -6.40 -22.10
CA ASP A 383 -8.47 -5.50 -22.65
C ASP A 383 -9.00 -4.88 -23.96
N MET A 384 -9.65 -3.72 -23.85
CA MET A 384 -10.34 -3.03 -24.97
C MET A 384 -9.35 -2.53 -26.01
N ALA A 385 -8.25 -1.93 -25.57
CA ALA A 385 -7.16 -1.39 -26.36
C ALA A 385 -5.85 -1.47 -25.55
N PRO A 386 -4.67 -1.22 -26.13
CA PRO A 386 -3.40 -1.31 -25.40
C PRO A 386 -3.33 -0.49 -24.10
N ALA A 387 -4.03 0.64 -24.07
CA ALA A 387 -4.06 1.53 -22.89
C ALA A 387 -5.34 1.39 -22.04
N TRP A 388 -6.32 0.57 -22.46
CA TRP A 388 -7.63 0.53 -21.83
C TRP A 388 -8.03 -0.87 -21.41
N ARG A 389 -8.46 -1.00 -20.16
CA ARG A 389 -8.99 -2.24 -19.58
C ARG A 389 -10.29 -1.99 -18.85
N ALA A 390 -11.27 -2.87 -19.05
CA ALA A 390 -12.48 -2.92 -18.24
C ALA A 390 -12.51 -4.20 -17.41
N VAL A 391 -13.00 -4.10 -16.19
CA VAL A 391 -13.22 -5.24 -15.29
C VAL A 391 -14.63 -5.13 -14.74
N LEU A 392 -15.42 -6.15 -14.97
CA LEU A 392 -16.74 -6.30 -14.37
C LEU A 392 -16.65 -7.40 -13.30
N THR A 393 -17.01 -7.10 -12.06
CA THR A 393 -16.97 -8.03 -10.93
C THR A 393 -18.34 -8.13 -10.27
N GLY A 394 -18.80 -9.35 -10.03
CA GLY A 394 -19.91 -9.64 -9.11
C GLY A 394 -19.37 -10.32 -7.86
N MET A 395 -19.88 -9.96 -6.70
CA MET A 395 -19.51 -10.50 -5.41
C MET A 395 -20.75 -10.79 -4.58
N ASP A 396 -20.70 -11.87 -3.81
CA ASP A 396 -21.65 -12.14 -2.73
C ASP A 396 -20.88 -12.56 -1.49
N ASN A 397 -21.25 -12.02 -0.34
CA ASN A 397 -20.72 -12.45 0.92
C ASN A 397 -21.80 -12.72 1.95
N VAL A 398 -21.58 -13.75 2.75
CA VAL A 398 -22.37 -14.11 3.92
C VAL A 398 -21.46 -13.99 5.12
N THR A 399 -21.81 -13.11 6.03
CA THR A 399 -21.05 -12.84 7.26
C THR A 399 -21.95 -12.94 8.46
N PRO A 400 -21.40 -13.02 9.70
CA PRO A 400 -22.17 -12.95 10.93
C PRO A 400 -23.04 -11.67 11.07
N TYR A 401 -22.81 -10.67 10.23
CA TYR A 401 -23.52 -9.39 10.25
C TYR A 401 -24.49 -9.21 9.09
N ALA A 402 -24.37 -10.03 8.02
CA ALA A 402 -25.20 -9.91 6.83
C ALA A 402 -25.38 -11.29 6.16
N THR A 403 -26.62 -11.71 5.97
CA THR A 403 -26.95 -13.01 5.36
C THR A 403 -26.66 -13.10 3.87
N HIS A 404 -26.74 -11.99 3.14
CA HIS A 404 -26.32 -11.86 1.75
C HIS A 404 -26.01 -10.41 1.46
N GLN A 405 -24.82 -10.16 0.99
CA GLN A 405 -24.39 -8.82 0.59
C GLN A 405 -23.88 -8.87 -0.86
N ILE A 406 -24.84 -8.77 -1.78
CA ILE A 406 -24.53 -8.79 -3.22
C ILE A 406 -24.03 -7.41 -3.64
N GLN A 407 -22.89 -7.40 -4.31
CA GLN A 407 -22.28 -6.19 -4.84
C GLN A 407 -21.86 -6.40 -6.29
N GLY A 408 -22.02 -5.36 -7.09
CA GLY A 408 -21.49 -5.27 -8.44
C GLY A 408 -20.47 -4.15 -8.55
N LEU A 409 -19.39 -4.37 -9.28
CA LEU A 409 -18.34 -3.40 -9.51
C LEU A 409 -17.95 -3.37 -10.98
N LEU A 410 -17.92 -2.18 -11.57
CA LEU A 410 -17.29 -1.90 -12.85
C LEU A 410 -16.05 -1.05 -12.63
N LYS A 411 -14.90 -1.55 -13.08
CA LYS A 411 -13.62 -0.82 -13.05
C LYS A 411 -13.15 -0.58 -14.48
N ILE A 412 -12.85 0.67 -14.82
CA ILE A 412 -12.23 1.05 -16.09
C ILE A 412 -10.86 1.63 -15.77
N VAL A 413 -9.83 1.09 -16.39
CA VAL A 413 -8.44 1.50 -16.21
C VAL A 413 -7.91 2.04 -17.53
N TYR A 414 -7.32 3.20 -17.46
CA TYR A 414 -6.49 3.78 -18.50
C TYR A 414 -5.06 3.85 -18.01
N GLU A 415 -4.13 3.31 -18.76
CA GLU A 415 -2.68 3.42 -18.54
C GLU A 415 -2.05 3.84 -19.86
N GLY A 416 -1.53 5.05 -19.91
CA GLY A 416 -0.95 5.60 -21.11
C GLY A 416 0.32 6.39 -20.82
N GLY A 417 1.19 6.50 -21.84
CA GLY A 417 2.38 7.31 -21.76
C GLY A 417 2.86 7.67 -23.15
N ARG A 418 3.47 8.83 -23.28
CA ARG A 418 4.11 9.31 -24.49
C ARG A 418 5.55 9.68 -24.19
N VAL A 419 6.47 9.12 -24.97
CA VAL A 419 7.84 9.61 -25.06
C VAL A 419 7.82 10.73 -26.09
N VAL A 420 8.04 11.94 -25.65
CA VAL A 420 8.14 13.13 -26.52
C VAL A 420 9.62 13.34 -26.81
N ARG A 421 10.19 12.54 -27.72
CA ARG A 421 11.52 12.87 -28.28
C ARG A 421 11.32 13.97 -29.35
N GLU A 422 11.87 15.13 -29.10
CA GLU A 422 12.13 16.06 -30.22
C GLU A 422 13.16 15.40 -31.11
N VAL A 423 12.75 15.12 -32.35
CA VAL A 423 13.71 14.90 -33.42
C VAL A 423 14.32 16.28 -33.67
N THR A 424 15.50 16.53 -33.12
CA THR A 424 16.29 17.71 -33.47
C THR A 424 16.58 17.59 -34.95
N PRO A 425 16.30 18.63 -35.78
CA PRO A 425 16.54 18.62 -37.22
C PRO A 425 18.03 18.53 -37.55
#